data_ca5a122bbfd8dcf7ffd1df5591220adb
#
_entry.id   ca5a122bbfd8dcf7ffd1df5591220adb
#
_cell.length_a   1.000
_cell.length_b   1.000
_cell.length_c   1.000
_cell.angle_alpha   90.00
_cell.angle_beta   90.00
_cell.angle_gamma   90.00
#
_symmetry.space_group_name_H-M   'P 1'
#
loop_
_entity.id
_entity.type
_entity.pdbx_description
1 polymer ?
#
loop_
_entity_poly.entity_id
_entity_poly.type
_entity_poly.pdbx_seq_one_letter_code
_entity_poly.pdbx_strand_id
1 'polypeptide(L)'
;MYYADLRKYDTSNWSGINSTLFVSGCKHCCEGCWNKEAWNFKYGKPYTKEVEDLFISYIKDEHVVGACILGGEPFQQDLDIILHLVKRIKEETDKPIHMWSGYTWEELIKRDKCVDILLWVDTLVDGRFELDKRDLTLKHKGSTNQREINVQESLKRGEIILINP
;
A
#
# COMPACT_ATOMS: atom_id res chain seq x y z
N MET A 1 -3.08 -13.25 -8.34
CA MET A 1 -2.96 -12.56 -7.04
C MET A 1 -4.11 -12.98 -6.12
N TYR A 2 -3.85 -13.03 -4.82
CA TYR A 2 -4.84 -13.27 -3.78
C TYR A 2 -4.91 -12.05 -2.85
N TYR A 3 -6.00 -11.89 -2.12
CA TYR A 3 -6.18 -10.85 -1.12
C TYR A 3 -6.74 -11.43 0.18
N ALA A 4 -6.27 -10.88 1.29
CA ALA A 4 -6.67 -11.32 2.63
C ALA A 4 -7.99 -10.68 3.06
N ASP A 5 -8.17 -9.40 2.76
CA ASP A 5 -9.33 -8.62 3.18
C ASP A 5 -9.58 -7.43 2.23
N LEU A 6 -10.83 -7.00 2.19
CA LEU A 6 -11.26 -5.81 1.47
C LEU A 6 -12.28 -5.05 2.33
N ARG A 7 -11.93 -3.83 2.76
CA ARG A 7 -12.77 -3.02 3.64
C ARG A 7 -13.28 -1.79 2.92
N LYS A 8 -14.57 -1.57 2.97
CA LYS A 8 -15.20 -0.37 2.43
C LYS A 8 -14.85 0.87 3.26
N TYR A 9 -15.00 0.78 4.57
CA TYR A 9 -14.73 1.87 5.52
C TYR A 9 -13.66 1.44 6.51
N ASP A 10 -12.51 2.03 6.42
CA ASP A 10 -11.36 1.76 7.27
C ASP A 10 -10.74 3.08 7.75
N THR A 11 -10.56 3.21 9.05
CA THR A 11 -9.95 4.38 9.69
C THR A 11 -8.62 4.04 10.36
N SER A 12 -8.17 2.78 10.23
CA SER A 12 -7.04 2.27 11.00
C SER A 12 -5.70 2.52 10.33
N ASN A 13 -5.66 2.59 9.00
CA ASN A 13 -4.40 2.59 8.25
C ASN A 13 -3.96 3.98 7.82
N TRP A 14 -4.87 4.85 7.41
CA TRP A 14 -4.58 6.23 7.07
C TRP A 14 -5.64 7.17 7.62
N SER A 15 -5.33 8.46 7.69
CA SER A 15 -6.24 9.47 8.20
C SER A 15 -7.51 9.58 7.35
N GLY A 16 -8.65 9.74 7.99
CA GLY A 16 -9.96 9.75 7.34
C GLY A 16 -10.53 8.36 7.11
N ILE A 17 -11.66 8.29 6.43
CA ILE A 17 -12.29 7.01 6.04
C ILE A 17 -11.77 6.61 4.68
N ASN A 18 -11.05 5.50 4.61
CA ASN A 18 -10.48 4.97 3.37
C ASN A 18 -11.09 3.63 3.02
N SER A 19 -11.06 3.26 1.75
CA SER A 19 -11.28 1.87 1.35
C SER A 19 -9.93 1.17 1.27
N THR A 20 -9.84 -0.03 1.81
CA THR A 20 -8.56 -0.71 2.02
C THR A 20 -8.56 -2.10 1.43
N LEU A 21 -7.54 -2.38 0.61
CA LEU A 21 -7.23 -3.71 0.08
C LEU A 21 -5.99 -4.27 0.77
N PHE A 22 -6.13 -5.44 1.37
CA PHE A 22 -5.04 -6.21 1.97
C PHE A 22 -4.65 -7.34 1.02
N VAL A 23 -3.53 -7.21 0.32
CA VAL A 23 -3.02 -8.27 -0.57
C VAL A 23 -2.40 -9.40 0.23
N SER A 24 -2.33 -10.60 -0.33
CA SER A 24 -1.70 -11.78 0.26
C SER A 24 -0.41 -12.12 -0.46
N GLY A 25 0.61 -12.47 0.32
CA GLY A 25 1.93 -12.85 -0.14
C GLY A 25 3.00 -11.83 0.23
N CYS A 26 3.98 -12.29 1.02
CA CYS A 26 5.12 -11.47 1.42
C CYS A 26 6.33 -12.36 1.74
N LYS A 27 7.45 -12.10 1.10
CA LYS A 27 8.72 -12.82 1.32
C LYS A 27 9.67 -12.12 2.30
N HIS A 28 9.29 -10.96 2.83
CA HIS A 28 10.14 -10.24 3.79
C HIS A 28 10.29 -10.98 5.11
N CYS A 29 9.25 -11.68 5.56
CA CYS A 29 9.26 -12.49 6.78
C CYS A 29 9.76 -11.72 8.01
N CYS A 30 9.30 -10.49 8.20
CA CYS A 30 9.72 -9.65 9.31
C CYS A 30 9.39 -10.29 10.66
N GLU A 31 10.34 -10.32 11.58
CA GLU A 31 10.11 -10.76 12.94
C GLU A 31 9.05 -9.86 13.61
N GLY A 32 8.03 -10.48 14.23
CA GLY A 32 6.94 -9.76 14.89
C GLY A 32 5.90 -9.17 13.95
N CYS A 33 5.92 -9.55 12.67
CA CYS A 33 4.91 -9.12 11.71
C CYS A 33 3.49 -9.39 12.22
N TRP A 34 2.60 -8.38 12.10
CA TRP A 34 1.21 -8.47 12.52
C TRP A 34 0.39 -9.49 11.74
N ASN A 35 0.77 -9.75 10.50
CA ASN A 35 -0.04 -10.49 9.55
C ASN A 35 0.74 -11.64 8.93
N LYS A 36 1.22 -12.56 9.77
CA LYS A 36 1.99 -13.73 9.32
C LYS A 36 1.21 -14.63 8.37
N GLU A 37 -0.11 -14.66 8.49
CA GLU A 37 -0.97 -15.43 7.59
C GLU A 37 -0.87 -14.91 6.15
N ALA A 38 -0.73 -13.60 6.00
CA ALA A 38 -0.55 -12.97 4.68
C ALA A 38 0.86 -13.14 4.08
N TRP A 39 1.75 -13.89 4.69
CA TRP A 39 2.98 -14.32 4.03
C TRP A 39 2.70 -15.34 2.92
N ASN A 40 1.65 -16.14 3.08
CA ASN A 40 1.21 -17.09 2.07
C ASN A 40 0.52 -16.37 0.91
N PHE A 41 1.07 -16.53 -0.30
CA PHE A 41 0.54 -15.91 -1.53
C PHE A 41 -0.86 -16.40 -1.93
N LYS A 42 -1.33 -17.50 -1.35
CA LYS A 42 -2.67 -18.05 -1.58
C LYS A 42 -3.62 -17.86 -0.38
N TYR A 43 -3.21 -17.07 0.61
CA TYR A 43 -4.08 -16.77 1.74
C TYR A 43 -5.27 -15.91 1.32
N GLY A 44 -6.44 -16.20 1.87
CA GLY A 44 -7.67 -15.45 1.59
C GLY A 44 -8.36 -15.92 0.32
N LYS A 45 -8.67 -14.99 -0.57
CA LYS A 45 -9.47 -15.23 -1.77
C LYS A 45 -8.75 -14.80 -3.04
N PRO A 46 -9.08 -15.41 -4.20
CA PRO A 46 -8.57 -14.93 -5.48
C PRO A 46 -9.01 -13.50 -5.76
N TYR A 47 -8.08 -12.67 -6.21
CA TYR A 47 -8.35 -11.32 -6.67
C TYR A 47 -8.83 -11.38 -8.12
N THR A 48 -10.10 -11.07 -8.32
CA THR A 48 -10.76 -11.13 -9.62
C THR A 48 -11.15 -9.74 -10.11
N LYS A 49 -11.58 -9.63 -11.36
CA LYS A 49 -12.12 -8.39 -11.90
C LYS A 49 -13.32 -7.90 -11.08
N GLU A 50 -14.17 -8.79 -10.62
CA GLU A 50 -15.34 -8.47 -9.80
C GLU A 50 -14.93 -7.87 -8.45
N VAL A 51 -13.87 -8.39 -7.84
CA VAL A 51 -13.30 -7.85 -6.59
C VAL A 51 -12.70 -6.46 -6.84
N GLU A 52 -12.01 -6.26 -7.95
CA GLU A 52 -11.49 -4.95 -8.33
C GLU A 52 -12.62 -3.95 -8.57
N ASP A 53 -13.65 -4.34 -9.31
CA ASP A 53 -14.84 -3.51 -9.55
C ASP A 53 -15.52 -3.12 -8.22
N LEU A 54 -15.61 -4.06 -7.28
CA LEU A 54 -16.14 -3.79 -5.95
C LEU A 54 -15.26 -2.80 -5.19
N PHE A 55 -13.95 -2.96 -5.22
CA PHE A 55 -13.01 -2.04 -4.58
C PHE A 55 -13.13 -0.62 -5.15
N ILE A 56 -13.18 -0.50 -6.47
CA ILE A 56 -13.40 0.80 -7.12
C ILE A 56 -14.73 1.42 -6.69
N SER A 57 -15.81 0.62 -6.61
CA SER A 57 -17.11 1.10 -6.13
C SER A 57 -17.07 1.62 -4.69
N TYR A 58 -16.27 0.97 -3.83
CA TYR A 58 -16.07 1.41 -2.46
C TYR A 58 -15.34 2.76 -2.40
N ILE A 59 -14.30 2.93 -3.22
CA ILE A 59 -13.54 4.18 -3.27
C ILE A 59 -14.40 5.35 -3.79
N LYS A 60 -15.36 5.08 -4.69
CA LYS A 60 -16.29 6.08 -5.21
C LYS A 60 -17.31 6.60 -4.19
N ASP A 61 -17.50 5.91 -3.07
CA ASP A 61 -18.43 6.35 -2.02
C ASP A 61 -18.03 7.75 -1.52
N GLU A 62 -19.03 8.61 -1.33
CA GLU A 62 -18.82 10.01 -0.93
C GLU A 62 -18.12 10.18 0.44
N HIS A 63 -18.26 9.20 1.33
CA HIS A 63 -17.61 9.21 2.65
C HIS A 63 -16.17 8.73 2.63
N VAL A 64 -15.73 8.14 1.53
CA VAL A 64 -14.37 7.60 1.37
C VAL A 64 -13.47 8.67 0.79
N VAL A 65 -12.38 8.98 1.48
CA VAL A 65 -11.45 10.05 1.11
C VAL A 65 -10.23 9.56 0.33
N GLY A 66 -9.97 8.25 0.33
CA GLY A 66 -8.83 7.68 -0.37
C GLY A 66 -8.82 6.15 -0.37
N ALA A 67 -7.80 5.58 -0.97
CA ALA A 67 -7.56 4.15 -1.06
C ALA A 67 -6.26 3.77 -0.36
N CYS A 68 -6.30 2.67 0.41
CA CYS A 68 -5.12 2.06 1.02
C CYS A 68 -4.84 0.70 0.39
N ILE A 69 -3.59 0.42 0.06
CA ILE A 69 -3.14 -0.87 -0.46
C ILE A 69 -1.96 -1.33 0.39
N LEU A 70 -2.18 -2.40 1.13
CA LEU A 70 -1.18 -3.00 2.03
C LEU A 70 -1.49 -4.50 2.23
N GLY A 71 -1.06 -5.07 3.33
CA GLY A 71 -1.35 -6.46 3.73
C GLY A 71 -0.09 -7.29 3.77
N GLY A 72 0.13 -8.19 2.80
CA GLY A 72 1.42 -8.78 2.47
C GLY A 72 2.35 -7.72 1.87
N GLU A 73 2.91 -7.99 0.73
CA GLU A 73 3.78 -7.03 0.03
C GLU A 73 3.21 -6.70 -1.36
N PRO A 74 2.68 -5.50 -1.56
CA PRO A 74 2.11 -5.12 -2.86
C PRO A 74 3.12 -5.20 -4.02
N PHE A 75 4.38 -4.87 -3.79
CA PHE A 75 5.42 -4.91 -4.84
C PHE A 75 6.02 -6.30 -5.08
N GLN A 76 5.51 -7.35 -4.41
CA GLN A 76 5.81 -8.76 -4.70
C GLN A 76 4.65 -9.46 -5.41
N GLN A 77 3.56 -8.77 -5.66
CA GLN A 77 2.43 -9.29 -6.43
C GLN A 77 2.72 -9.22 -7.94
N ASP A 78 1.77 -9.66 -8.75
CA ASP A 78 1.81 -9.37 -10.18
C ASP A 78 1.73 -7.85 -10.38
N LEU A 79 2.85 -7.24 -10.77
CA LEU A 79 2.98 -5.79 -10.87
C LEU A 79 2.09 -5.19 -11.98
N ASP A 80 1.73 -5.99 -12.98
CA ASP A 80 0.80 -5.51 -14.02
C ASP A 80 -0.63 -5.37 -13.46
N ILE A 81 -1.02 -6.26 -12.54
CA ILE A 81 -2.31 -6.14 -11.82
C ILE A 81 -2.30 -4.90 -10.92
N ILE A 82 -1.24 -4.70 -10.14
CA ILE A 82 -1.12 -3.53 -9.25
C ILE A 82 -1.11 -2.23 -10.05
N LEU A 83 -0.35 -2.18 -11.14
CA LEU A 83 -0.30 -1.01 -12.03
C LEU A 83 -1.67 -0.70 -12.63
N HIS A 84 -2.38 -1.70 -13.12
CA HIS A 84 -3.75 -1.54 -13.63
C HIS A 84 -4.68 -0.99 -12.55
N LEU A 85 -4.62 -1.52 -11.33
CA LEU A 85 -5.43 -1.08 -10.21
C LEU A 85 -5.19 0.39 -9.85
N VAL A 86 -3.93 0.81 -9.66
CA VAL A 86 -3.63 2.20 -9.26
C VAL A 86 -4.00 3.21 -10.34
N LYS A 87 -3.79 2.86 -11.61
CA LYS A 87 -4.26 3.67 -12.74
C LYS A 87 -5.77 3.84 -12.69
N ARG A 88 -6.49 2.74 -12.56
CA ARG A 88 -7.94 2.71 -12.53
C ARG A 88 -8.50 3.55 -11.37
N ILE A 89 -7.91 3.45 -10.18
CA ILE A 89 -8.32 4.28 -9.04
C ILE A 89 -8.20 5.76 -9.38
N LYS A 90 -7.07 6.19 -9.94
CA LYS A 90 -6.85 7.60 -10.30
C LYS A 90 -7.79 8.07 -11.41
N GLU A 91 -7.94 7.30 -12.46
CA GLU A 91 -8.76 7.65 -13.61
C GLU A 91 -10.26 7.70 -13.28
N GLU A 92 -10.75 6.79 -12.44
CA GLU A 92 -12.17 6.67 -12.12
C GLU A 92 -12.60 7.44 -10.87
N THR A 93 -11.70 7.75 -9.94
CA THR A 93 -12.07 8.37 -8.66
C THR A 93 -11.31 9.67 -8.35
N ASP A 94 -10.13 9.85 -8.90
CA ASP A 94 -9.18 10.95 -8.61
C ASP A 94 -8.84 11.09 -7.11
N LYS A 95 -9.03 10.03 -6.31
CA LYS A 95 -8.74 10.04 -4.87
C LYS A 95 -7.30 9.59 -4.60
N PRO A 96 -6.71 10.06 -3.47
CA PRO A 96 -5.35 9.69 -3.11
C PRO A 96 -5.20 8.20 -2.84
N ILE A 97 -4.02 7.67 -3.18
CA ILE A 97 -3.63 6.28 -2.97
C ILE A 97 -2.48 6.25 -1.98
N HIS A 98 -2.65 5.49 -0.91
CA HIS A 98 -1.67 5.25 0.14
C HIS A 98 -1.22 3.79 0.08
N MET A 99 0.09 3.56 -0.06
CA MET A 99 0.65 2.20 -0.13
C MET A 99 1.69 1.98 0.96
N TRP A 100 1.79 0.74 1.39
CA TRP A 100 2.82 0.26 2.32
C TRP A 100 3.69 -0.78 1.64
N SER A 101 4.98 -0.72 1.90
CA SER A 101 5.94 -1.70 1.39
C SER A 101 7.03 -1.98 2.41
N GLY A 102 7.47 -3.22 2.50
CA GLY A 102 8.68 -3.59 3.21
C GLY A 102 9.96 -3.22 2.45
N TYR A 103 9.87 -2.95 1.16
CA TYR A 103 10.99 -2.37 0.42
C TYR A 103 11.20 -0.91 0.79
N THR A 104 12.45 -0.46 0.75
CA THR A 104 12.78 0.96 0.83
C THR A 104 12.53 1.66 -0.50
N TRP A 105 12.38 2.97 -0.47
CA TRP A 105 12.30 3.80 -1.66
C TRP A 105 13.46 3.52 -2.63
N GLU A 106 14.66 3.44 -2.09
CA GLU A 106 15.89 3.19 -2.85
C GLU A 106 15.90 1.82 -3.54
N GLU A 107 15.26 0.82 -2.94
CA GLU A 107 15.08 -0.50 -3.57
C GLU A 107 14.02 -0.45 -4.68
N LEU A 108 12.94 0.30 -4.48
CA LEU A 108 11.82 0.37 -5.42
C LEU A 108 12.17 1.16 -6.68
N ILE A 109 12.86 2.30 -6.56
CA ILE A 109 13.18 3.15 -7.72
C ILE A 109 14.20 2.52 -8.68
N LYS A 110 14.86 1.44 -8.29
CA LYS A 110 15.75 0.64 -9.17
C LYS A 110 15.00 -0.34 -10.07
N ARG A 111 13.69 -0.45 -9.91
CA ARG A 111 12.85 -1.42 -10.63
C ARG A 111 11.82 -0.65 -11.45
N ASP A 112 11.95 -0.69 -12.77
CA ASP A 112 11.13 0.11 -13.70
C ASP A 112 9.62 -0.05 -13.46
N LYS A 113 9.13 -1.29 -13.33
CA LYS A 113 7.70 -1.54 -13.06
C LYS A 113 7.24 -0.98 -11.70
N CYS A 114 8.10 -0.93 -10.70
CA CYS A 114 7.76 -0.30 -9.42
C CYS A 114 7.66 1.22 -9.57
N VAL A 115 8.55 1.82 -10.34
CA VAL A 115 8.48 3.25 -10.67
C VAL A 115 7.19 3.57 -11.42
N ASP A 116 6.80 2.74 -12.38
CA ASP A 116 5.53 2.89 -13.12
C ASP A 116 4.31 2.92 -12.16
N ILE A 117 4.32 2.08 -11.13
CA ILE A 117 3.27 2.08 -10.09
C ILE A 117 3.34 3.36 -9.25
N LEU A 118 4.55 3.73 -8.80
CA LEU A 118 4.75 4.91 -7.95
C LEU A 118 4.29 6.21 -8.61
N LEU A 119 4.33 6.30 -9.94
CA LEU A 119 3.79 7.47 -10.67
C LEU A 119 2.31 7.77 -10.36
N TRP A 120 1.55 6.77 -9.89
CA TRP A 120 0.12 6.87 -9.57
C TRP A 120 -0.18 6.93 -8.08
N VAL A 121 0.82 6.74 -7.23
CA VAL A 121 0.69 6.68 -5.77
C VAL A 121 1.00 8.03 -5.15
N ASP A 122 0.22 8.44 -4.16
CA ASP A 122 0.43 9.72 -3.46
C ASP A 122 1.37 9.57 -2.27
N THR A 123 1.19 8.49 -1.51
CA THR A 123 1.95 8.27 -0.28
C THR A 123 2.49 6.84 -0.22
N LEU A 124 3.74 6.70 0.17
CA LEU A 124 4.37 5.41 0.44
C LEU A 124 4.88 5.38 1.88
N VAL A 125 4.48 4.38 2.63
CA VAL A 125 5.14 4.00 3.89
C VAL A 125 6.12 2.89 3.55
N ASP A 126 7.42 3.17 3.67
CA ASP A 126 8.48 2.29 3.20
C ASP A 126 9.33 1.70 4.34
N GLY A 127 9.97 0.58 4.05
CA GLY A 127 10.89 -0.09 4.95
C GLY A 127 10.26 -1.26 5.71
N ARG A 128 11.08 -2.25 6.02
CA ARG A 128 10.67 -3.45 6.75
C ARG A 128 10.29 -3.10 8.18
N PHE A 129 9.29 -3.77 8.71
CA PHE A 129 9.00 -3.71 10.14
C PHE A 129 10.18 -4.28 10.92
N GLU A 130 10.66 -3.52 11.88
CA GLU A 130 11.74 -3.93 12.79
C GLU A 130 11.20 -3.99 14.22
N LEU A 131 11.15 -5.20 14.81
CA LEU A 131 10.52 -5.44 16.11
C LEU A 131 11.16 -4.63 17.24
N ASP A 132 12.48 -4.47 17.23
CA ASP A 132 13.22 -3.67 18.21
C ASP A 132 12.97 -2.15 18.10
N LYS A 133 12.39 -1.72 17.00
CA LYS A 133 12.00 -0.32 16.75
C LYS A 133 10.48 -0.12 16.76
N ARG A 134 9.73 -1.13 17.21
CA ARG A 134 8.26 -1.06 17.31
C ARG A 134 7.84 0.06 18.25
N ASP A 135 6.89 0.85 17.79
CA ASP A 135 6.31 1.94 18.58
C ASP A 135 4.82 2.08 18.23
N LEU A 136 3.95 1.76 19.19
CA LEU A 136 2.50 1.80 19.02
C LEU A 136 1.93 3.22 18.98
N THR A 137 2.73 4.24 19.30
CA THR A 137 2.31 5.66 19.24
C THR A 137 2.44 6.25 17.84
N LEU A 138 3.16 5.57 16.94
CA LEU A 138 3.35 6.02 15.56
C LEU A 138 2.03 5.94 14.78
N LYS A 139 1.79 6.96 13.96
CA LYS A 139 0.71 6.93 12.98
C LYS A 139 1.21 6.26 11.71
N HIS A 140 0.34 5.50 11.06
CA HIS A 140 0.53 4.91 9.73
C HIS A 140 1.70 3.93 9.57
N LYS A 141 2.55 3.74 10.54
CA LYS A 141 3.72 2.86 10.51
C LYS A 141 3.89 2.10 11.83
N GLY A 142 4.56 0.96 11.79
CA GLY A 142 4.70 0.06 12.94
C GLY A 142 6.02 0.18 13.69
N SER A 143 7.05 0.71 13.05
CA SER A 143 8.40 0.87 13.62
C SER A 143 9.05 2.18 13.20
N THR A 144 9.96 2.68 14.03
CA THR A 144 10.54 4.03 13.85
C THR A 144 11.43 4.18 12.61
N ASN A 145 11.96 3.07 12.08
CA ASN A 145 12.77 3.06 10.86
C ASN A 145 11.95 3.29 9.58
N GLN A 146 10.64 3.07 9.62
CA GLN A 146 9.76 3.27 8.47
C GLN A 146 9.53 4.77 8.22
N ARG A 147 9.35 5.13 6.94
CA ARG A 147 9.20 6.52 6.51
C ARG A 147 7.86 6.73 5.82
N GLU A 148 7.26 7.88 6.01
CA GLU A 148 6.08 8.34 5.26
C GLU A 148 6.55 9.29 4.18
N ILE A 149 6.50 8.86 2.92
CA ILE A 149 7.07 9.55 1.77
C ILE A 149 5.96 10.18 0.93
N ASN A 150 6.11 11.45 0.60
CA ASN A 150 5.33 12.10 -0.45
C ASN A 150 5.90 11.67 -1.80
N VAL A 151 5.21 10.74 -2.47
CA VAL A 151 5.73 10.08 -3.66
C VAL A 151 5.87 11.06 -4.82
N GLN A 152 4.88 11.88 -5.09
CA GLN A 152 4.88 12.77 -6.25
C GLN A 152 5.94 13.85 -6.13
N GLU A 153 6.08 14.48 -4.96
CA GLU A 153 7.14 15.46 -4.73
C GLU A 153 8.53 14.82 -4.77
N SER A 154 8.66 13.60 -4.24
CA SER A 154 9.94 12.88 -4.28
C SER A 154 10.38 12.54 -5.70
N LEU A 155 9.45 12.07 -6.54
CA LEU A 155 9.73 11.79 -7.95
C LEU A 155 10.08 13.07 -8.73
N LYS A 156 9.35 14.17 -8.47
CA LYS A 156 9.57 15.46 -9.11
C LYS A 156 10.93 16.06 -8.78
N ARG A 157 11.37 15.96 -7.53
CA ARG A 157 12.61 16.57 -7.03
C ARG A 157 13.83 15.65 -7.17
N GLY A 158 13.63 14.35 -7.38
CA GLY A 158 14.72 13.36 -7.41
C GLY A 158 15.33 13.09 -6.04
N GLU A 159 14.64 13.43 -4.95
CA GLU A 159 15.04 13.19 -3.56
C GLU A 159 13.84 12.84 -2.71
N ILE A 160 14.07 12.15 -1.58
CA ILE A 160 12.97 11.74 -0.69
C ILE A 160 12.42 12.95 0.05
N ILE A 161 11.12 13.20 -0.10
CA ILE A 161 10.37 14.21 0.63
C ILE A 161 9.44 13.51 1.62
N LEU A 162 9.70 13.70 2.90
CA LEU A 162 8.91 13.11 3.98
C LEU A 162 7.66 13.94 4.25
N ILE A 163 6.56 13.27 4.60
CA ILE A 163 5.31 13.93 4.99
C ILE A 163 5.42 14.39 6.44
N ASN A 164 5.91 13.52 7.32
CA ASN A 164 6.13 13.80 8.74
C ASN A 164 7.58 13.46 9.09
N PRO A 165 8.48 14.39 8.90
CA PRO A 165 9.91 14.17 9.17
C PRO A 165 10.22 13.98 10.65
#